data_7e211df6b0c758a3cca82ebffb5847f9
#
_entry.id   7e211df6b0c758a3cca82ebffb5847f9
#
_cell.length_a   1.000
_cell.length_b   1.000
_cell.length_c   1.000
_cell.angle_alpha   90.00
_cell.angle_beta   90.00
_cell.angle_gamma   90.00
#
_symmetry.space_group_name_H-M   'P 1'
#
loop_
_entity.id
_entity.type
_entity.pdbx_description
1 polymer ?
#
loop_
_entity_poly.entity_id
_entity_poly.type
_entity_poly.pdbx_seq_one_letter_code
_entity_poly.pdbx_strand_id
1 'polypeptide(L)'
;DLPVAGGPVITDVTAGALASIESALPGASSQAADALGIEAGADQVLLILVDGLGYELIQDHLGHTPTLRRMRDDFRSIHTVVPSTTAAAITAFGTGARPGATNMVGFSVAYGGGVMNLLAMEGGPAPPEWQPTPTYFERLAAVGVSSAVISPARFAGSGLTGAALRGARHVPAESLSDRVSAALRELRAGTPVV
;
A
#
# COMPACT_ATOMS: atom_id res chain seq x y z
N ASP A 1 -8.73 -7.33 -18.45
CA ASP A 1 -8.91 -6.04 -19.14
C ASP A 1 -7.78 -5.09 -18.74
N LEU A 2 -7.35 -4.25 -19.68
CA LEU A 2 -6.38 -3.19 -19.38
C LEU A 2 -7.09 -2.05 -18.61
N PRO A 3 -6.37 -1.32 -17.71
CA PRO A 3 -6.95 -0.19 -17.00
C PRO A 3 -7.57 0.81 -17.97
N VAL A 4 -8.81 1.20 -17.73
CA VAL A 4 -9.49 2.25 -18.51
C VAL A 4 -8.83 3.59 -18.19
N ALA A 5 -8.47 4.34 -19.20
CA ALA A 5 -7.87 5.66 -19.00
C ALA A 5 -8.84 6.58 -18.24
N GLY A 6 -8.36 7.15 -17.11
CA GLY A 6 -9.10 8.13 -16.32
C GLY A 6 -9.80 7.62 -15.05
N GLY A 7 -9.78 6.31 -14.77
CA GLY A 7 -10.27 5.79 -13.49
C GLY A 7 -9.20 5.82 -12.38
N PRO A 8 -9.61 5.78 -11.09
CA PRO A 8 -8.67 5.71 -9.98
C PRO A 8 -7.86 4.41 -10.00
N VAL A 9 -6.61 4.49 -9.59
CA VAL A 9 -5.67 3.37 -9.58
C VAL A 9 -5.05 3.19 -8.19
N ILE A 10 -4.44 2.04 -7.94
CA ILE A 10 -3.84 1.72 -6.64
C ILE A 10 -2.79 2.76 -6.19
N THR A 11 -2.14 3.47 -7.13
CA THR A 11 -1.22 4.57 -6.82
C THR A 11 -1.89 5.77 -6.15
N ASP A 12 -3.21 5.91 -6.30
CA ASP A 12 -3.98 7.04 -5.76
C ASP A 12 -4.41 6.80 -4.31
N VAL A 13 -4.42 5.54 -3.86
CA VAL A 13 -5.00 5.16 -2.55
C VAL A 13 -4.27 5.85 -1.40
N THR A 14 -2.96 5.71 -1.30
CA THR A 14 -2.19 6.33 -0.23
C THR A 14 -2.18 7.85 -0.37
N ALA A 15 -2.06 8.39 -1.58
CA ALA A 15 -2.09 9.83 -1.83
C ALA A 15 -3.43 10.47 -1.41
N GLY A 16 -4.55 9.81 -1.72
CA GLY A 16 -5.89 10.26 -1.31
C GLY A 16 -6.10 10.15 0.20
N ALA A 17 -5.63 9.06 0.81
CA ALA A 17 -5.72 8.88 2.25
C ALA A 17 -4.89 9.93 3.01
N LEU A 18 -3.70 10.30 2.54
CA LEU A 18 -2.92 11.38 3.13
C LEU A 18 -3.63 12.73 3.02
N ALA A 19 -4.30 13.01 1.92
CA ALA A 19 -5.06 14.24 1.72
C ALA A 19 -6.26 14.35 2.67
N SER A 20 -6.80 13.22 3.17
CA SER A 20 -7.87 13.27 4.18
C SER A 20 -7.39 13.75 5.54
N ILE A 21 -6.11 13.55 5.88
CA ILE A 21 -5.51 14.10 7.10
C ILE A 21 -5.17 15.57 6.85
N GLU A 22 -4.31 15.84 5.89
CA GLU A 22 -3.87 17.18 5.52
C GLU A 22 -3.36 17.20 4.08
N SER A 23 -3.89 18.12 3.27
CA SER A 23 -3.53 18.23 1.85
C SER A 23 -2.09 18.69 1.60
N ALA A 24 -1.42 19.28 2.61
CA ALA A 24 -0.03 19.71 2.53
C ALA A 24 0.98 18.60 2.84
N LEU A 25 0.54 17.42 3.28
CA LEU A 25 1.45 16.30 3.53
C LEU A 25 2.18 15.87 2.23
N PRO A 26 3.46 15.51 2.35
CA PRO A 26 4.25 15.11 1.18
C PRO A 26 3.65 13.90 0.45
N GLY A 27 3.22 14.12 -0.78
CA GLY A 27 2.58 13.10 -1.61
C GLY A 27 1.06 13.01 -1.46
N ALA A 28 0.43 13.83 -0.61
CA ALA A 28 -1.02 13.95 -0.56
C ALA A 28 -1.59 14.49 -1.88
N SER A 29 -2.78 14.02 -2.26
CA SER A 29 -3.47 14.44 -3.48
C SER A 29 -4.97 14.56 -3.22
N SER A 30 -5.48 15.80 -3.20
CA SER A 30 -6.91 16.05 -3.11
C SER A 30 -7.66 15.50 -4.32
N GLN A 31 -7.07 15.54 -5.51
CA GLN A 31 -7.65 14.93 -6.72
C GLN A 31 -7.82 13.41 -6.56
N ALA A 32 -6.83 12.72 -5.95
CA ALA A 32 -6.94 11.31 -5.65
C ALA A 32 -8.02 11.03 -4.59
N ALA A 33 -8.10 11.86 -3.55
CA ALA A 33 -9.16 11.76 -2.54
C ALA A 33 -10.54 11.91 -3.16
N ASP A 34 -10.75 12.92 -3.99
CA ASP A 34 -12.02 13.16 -4.70
C ASP A 34 -12.39 11.98 -5.60
N ALA A 35 -11.43 11.45 -6.39
CA ALA A 35 -11.65 10.31 -7.26
C ALA A 35 -12.02 9.03 -6.50
N LEU A 36 -11.53 8.88 -5.29
CA LEU A 36 -11.80 7.74 -4.39
C LEU A 36 -13.03 7.98 -3.49
N GLY A 37 -13.57 9.18 -3.45
CA GLY A 37 -14.65 9.58 -2.54
C GLY A 37 -14.20 9.62 -1.07
N ILE A 38 -12.96 10.00 -0.83
CA ILE A 38 -12.39 10.14 0.53
C ILE A 38 -12.60 11.57 1.01
N GLU A 39 -13.28 11.73 2.13
CA GLU A 39 -13.54 13.04 2.74
C GLU A 39 -12.31 13.54 3.53
N ALA A 40 -12.15 14.87 3.56
CA ALA A 40 -11.12 15.53 4.36
C ALA A 40 -11.50 15.61 5.84
N GLY A 41 -10.51 15.85 6.71
CA GLY A 41 -10.71 16.10 8.15
C GLY A 41 -10.54 14.88 9.04
N ALA A 42 -9.85 13.85 8.55
CA ALA A 42 -9.46 12.72 9.38
C ALA A 42 -8.24 13.09 10.24
N ASP A 43 -8.25 12.70 11.51
CA ASP A 43 -7.06 12.82 12.37
C ASP A 43 -6.01 11.75 12.06
N GLN A 44 -6.47 10.60 11.61
CA GLN A 44 -5.65 9.41 11.35
C GLN A 44 -6.25 8.58 10.21
N VAL A 45 -5.42 7.82 9.51
CA VAL A 45 -5.88 6.84 8.52
C VAL A 45 -5.35 5.45 8.84
N LEU A 46 -6.22 4.46 8.67
CA LEU A 46 -5.87 3.04 8.67
C LEU A 46 -6.07 2.48 7.26
N LEU A 47 -4.98 2.07 6.62
CA LEU A 47 -4.98 1.47 5.29
C LEU A 47 -4.86 -0.05 5.42
N ILE A 48 -5.91 -0.78 5.05
CA ILE A 48 -5.92 -2.25 5.11
C ILE A 48 -5.76 -2.80 3.69
N LEU A 49 -4.59 -3.33 3.39
CA LEU A 49 -4.31 -3.97 2.11
C LEU A 49 -4.48 -5.49 2.22
N VAL A 50 -5.41 -6.03 1.45
CA VAL A 50 -5.69 -7.48 1.39
C VAL A 50 -5.29 -8.00 0.02
N ASP A 51 -4.19 -8.74 -0.04
CA ASP A 51 -3.68 -9.33 -1.28
C ASP A 51 -4.64 -10.41 -1.81
N GLY A 52 -4.83 -10.43 -3.12
CA GLY A 52 -5.70 -11.39 -3.78
C GLY A 52 -7.20 -11.17 -3.61
N LEU A 53 -7.64 -10.12 -2.90
CA LEU A 53 -9.06 -9.78 -2.72
C LEU A 53 -9.44 -8.63 -3.64
N GLY A 54 -9.97 -8.96 -4.82
CA GLY A 54 -10.42 -7.99 -5.80
C GLY A 54 -11.89 -7.58 -5.64
N TYR A 55 -12.25 -6.47 -6.28
CA TYR A 55 -13.62 -5.91 -6.24
C TYR A 55 -14.68 -6.92 -6.72
N GLU A 56 -14.46 -7.56 -7.86
CA GLU A 56 -15.40 -8.54 -8.43
C GLU A 56 -15.59 -9.73 -7.48
N LEU A 57 -14.51 -10.23 -6.89
CA LEU A 57 -14.59 -11.31 -5.92
C LEU A 57 -15.44 -10.95 -4.69
N ILE A 58 -15.32 -9.71 -4.23
CA ILE A 58 -16.15 -9.21 -3.13
C ILE A 58 -17.62 -9.16 -3.56
N GLN A 59 -17.92 -8.61 -4.75
CA GLN A 59 -19.29 -8.49 -5.26
C GLN A 59 -19.96 -9.86 -5.38
N ASP A 60 -19.26 -10.85 -5.93
CA ASP A 60 -19.77 -12.22 -6.10
C ASP A 60 -20.07 -12.92 -4.76
N HIS A 61 -19.41 -12.49 -3.68
CA HIS A 61 -19.50 -13.13 -2.36
C HIS A 61 -20.16 -12.29 -1.28
N LEU A 62 -20.81 -11.17 -1.62
CA LEU A 62 -21.48 -10.30 -0.64
C LEU A 62 -22.55 -11.03 0.20
N GLY A 63 -23.14 -12.10 -0.35
CA GLY A 63 -24.08 -12.94 0.38
C GLY A 63 -23.47 -13.62 1.61
N HIS A 64 -22.17 -13.93 1.56
CA HIS A 64 -21.42 -14.63 2.59
C HIS A 64 -20.61 -13.70 3.49
N THR A 65 -20.58 -12.40 3.21
CA THR A 65 -19.78 -11.39 3.92
C THR A 65 -20.66 -10.28 4.49
N PRO A 66 -21.39 -10.53 5.60
CA PRO A 66 -22.40 -9.59 6.10
C PRO A 66 -21.83 -8.22 6.49
N THR A 67 -20.57 -8.15 6.91
CA THR A 67 -19.91 -6.88 7.23
C THR A 67 -19.64 -6.07 5.95
N LEU A 68 -19.00 -6.67 4.94
CA LEU A 68 -18.74 -6.01 3.67
C LEU A 68 -20.05 -5.61 2.97
N ARG A 69 -21.08 -6.47 3.02
CA ARG A 69 -22.38 -6.16 2.45
C ARG A 69 -23.02 -4.89 3.04
N ARG A 70 -22.81 -4.61 4.33
CA ARG A 70 -23.30 -3.37 4.96
C ARG A 70 -22.55 -2.12 4.49
N MET A 71 -21.32 -2.29 3.99
CA MET A 71 -20.46 -1.22 3.48
C MET A 71 -20.51 -1.10 1.95
N ARG A 72 -21.41 -1.83 1.26
CA ARG A 72 -21.40 -1.93 -0.21
C ARG A 72 -21.53 -0.58 -0.92
N ASP A 73 -22.22 0.37 -0.32
CA ASP A 73 -22.45 1.69 -0.91
C ASP A 73 -21.19 2.58 -0.87
N ASP A 74 -20.21 2.20 -0.01
CA ASP A 74 -18.92 2.85 0.10
C ASP A 74 -17.86 2.23 -0.83
N PHE A 75 -18.17 1.12 -1.51
CA PHE A 75 -17.22 0.47 -2.39
C PHE A 75 -16.92 1.31 -3.63
N ARG A 76 -15.65 1.40 -3.95
CA ARG A 76 -15.17 1.99 -5.20
C ARG A 76 -14.31 0.96 -5.92
N SER A 77 -14.60 0.73 -7.20
CA SER A 77 -13.72 -0.06 -8.06
C SER A 77 -12.53 0.79 -8.47
N ILE A 78 -11.34 0.27 -8.25
CA ILE A 78 -10.10 0.88 -8.71
C ILE A 78 -9.32 -0.13 -9.54
N HIS A 79 -8.42 0.36 -10.38
CA HIS A 79 -7.52 -0.50 -11.12
C HIS A 79 -6.21 -0.70 -10.36
N THR A 80 -5.66 -1.90 -10.43
CA THR A 80 -4.28 -2.13 -10.02
C THR A 80 -3.31 -1.77 -11.16
N VAL A 81 -2.02 -1.89 -10.90
CA VAL A 81 -0.97 -1.70 -11.92
C VAL A 81 -0.84 -2.94 -12.82
N VAL A 82 -0.19 -2.75 -13.97
CA VAL A 82 0.18 -3.85 -14.88
C VAL A 82 1.72 -3.94 -14.91
N PRO A 83 2.27 -5.14 -14.62
CA PRO A 83 1.60 -6.36 -14.19
C PRO A 83 1.01 -6.26 -12.77
N SER A 84 -0.07 -7.01 -12.51
CA SER A 84 -0.80 -7.03 -11.24
C SER A 84 -0.18 -7.97 -10.19
N THR A 85 1.15 -8.07 -10.17
CA THR A 85 1.84 -8.90 -9.18
C THR A 85 1.95 -8.21 -7.83
N THR A 86 2.02 -8.97 -6.75
CA THR A 86 2.17 -8.46 -5.38
C THR A 86 3.30 -7.45 -5.27
N ALA A 87 4.48 -7.74 -5.85
CA ALA A 87 5.63 -6.84 -5.80
C ALA A 87 5.34 -5.49 -6.48
N ALA A 88 4.75 -5.51 -7.68
CA ALA A 88 4.42 -4.30 -8.42
C ALA A 88 3.30 -3.49 -7.73
N ALA A 89 2.24 -4.16 -7.27
CA ALA A 89 1.07 -3.50 -6.68
C ALA A 89 1.38 -2.89 -5.30
N ILE A 90 2.08 -3.62 -4.40
CA ILE A 90 2.45 -3.09 -3.08
C ILE A 90 3.45 -1.93 -3.23
N THR A 91 4.39 -2.03 -4.18
CA THR A 91 5.31 -0.91 -4.41
C THR A 91 4.59 0.31 -4.98
N ALA A 92 3.66 0.13 -5.89
CA ALA A 92 2.83 1.22 -6.41
C ALA A 92 2.00 1.89 -5.31
N PHE A 93 1.41 1.08 -4.41
CA PHE A 93 0.71 1.57 -3.23
C PHE A 93 1.61 2.37 -2.28
N GLY A 94 2.82 1.88 -2.01
CA GLY A 94 3.76 2.51 -1.07
C GLY A 94 4.52 3.72 -1.62
N THR A 95 4.59 3.90 -2.95
CA THR A 95 5.35 4.98 -3.59
C THR A 95 4.50 5.98 -4.37
N GLY A 96 3.30 5.58 -4.82
CA GLY A 96 2.49 6.32 -5.78
C GLY A 96 3.04 6.26 -7.21
N ALA A 97 4.02 5.40 -7.48
CA ALA A 97 4.69 5.31 -8.77
C ALA A 97 4.34 4.01 -9.50
N ARG A 98 4.32 4.08 -10.84
CA ARG A 98 4.04 2.91 -11.68
C ARG A 98 5.25 1.95 -11.72
N PRO A 99 5.02 0.65 -12.04
CA PRO A 99 6.08 -0.37 -12.05
C PRO A 99 7.33 0.01 -12.86
N GLY A 100 7.16 0.68 -14.02
CA GLY A 100 8.28 1.13 -14.84
C GLY A 100 9.17 2.18 -14.19
N ALA A 101 8.67 2.93 -13.21
CA ALA A 101 9.45 3.92 -12.46
C ALA A 101 10.11 3.32 -11.19
N THR A 102 9.62 2.17 -10.74
CA THR A 102 10.06 1.54 -9.50
C THR A 102 10.95 0.31 -9.72
N ASN A 103 11.13 -0.12 -10.97
CA ASN A 103 11.78 -1.39 -11.35
C ASN A 103 11.08 -2.65 -10.77
N MET A 104 9.94 -2.50 -10.12
CA MET A 104 9.16 -3.61 -9.55
C MET A 104 8.13 -4.08 -10.58
N VAL A 105 8.62 -4.72 -11.65
CA VAL A 105 7.89 -4.98 -12.89
C VAL A 105 7.34 -6.40 -13.02
N GLY A 106 7.33 -7.19 -11.95
CA GLY A 106 6.86 -8.57 -12.00
C GLY A 106 7.00 -9.30 -10.67
N PHE A 107 6.87 -10.61 -10.71
CA PHE A 107 7.18 -11.48 -9.57
C PHE A 107 8.70 -11.73 -9.48
N SER A 108 9.35 -11.85 -10.64
CA SER A 108 10.78 -12.05 -10.76
C SER A 108 11.33 -11.35 -12.00
N VAL A 109 12.61 -11.10 -12.00
CA VAL A 109 13.35 -10.43 -13.10
C VAL A 109 14.65 -11.14 -13.38
N ALA A 110 15.17 -11.00 -14.59
CA ALA A 110 16.52 -11.44 -14.92
C ALA A 110 17.54 -10.50 -14.24
N TYR A 111 18.47 -11.06 -13.49
CA TYR A 111 19.51 -10.31 -12.81
C TYR A 111 20.78 -11.15 -12.60
N GLY A 112 21.96 -10.59 -12.87
CA GLY A 112 23.25 -11.24 -12.61
C GLY A 112 23.47 -12.58 -13.33
N GLY A 113 22.82 -12.79 -14.48
CA GLY A 113 22.87 -14.07 -15.21
C GLY A 113 21.90 -15.14 -14.67
N GLY A 114 21.06 -14.80 -13.69
CA GLY A 114 20.04 -15.65 -13.10
C GLY A 114 18.66 -14.99 -13.04
N VAL A 115 17.83 -15.42 -12.10
CA VAL A 115 16.50 -14.88 -11.85
C VAL A 115 16.41 -14.44 -10.38
N MET A 116 16.09 -13.18 -10.16
CA MET A 116 15.85 -12.61 -8.83
C MET A 116 14.35 -12.53 -8.55
N ASN A 117 13.92 -13.06 -7.41
CA ASN A 117 12.56 -12.92 -6.91
C ASN A 117 12.38 -11.52 -6.27
N LEU A 118 11.41 -10.73 -6.71
CA LEU A 118 11.20 -9.37 -6.22
C LEU A 118 10.50 -9.27 -4.85
N LEU A 119 10.05 -10.38 -4.28
CA LEU A 119 9.54 -10.40 -2.90
C LEU A 119 10.69 -10.52 -1.89
N ALA A 120 11.65 -11.40 -2.17
CA ALA A 120 12.79 -11.65 -1.28
C ALA A 120 14.00 -10.78 -1.62
N MET A 121 14.26 -10.56 -2.92
CA MET A 121 15.41 -9.83 -3.48
C MET A 121 16.77 -10.44 -3.06
N GLU A 122 16.77 -11.74 -2.75
CA GLU A 122 17.99 -12.47 -2.37
C GLU A 122 18.99 -12.52 -3.53
N GLY A 123 20.26 -12.27 -3.22
CA GLY A 123 21.33 -12.25 -4.21
C GLY A 123 21.32 -11.03 -5.14
N GLY A 124 20.39 -10.11 -4.93
CA GLY A 124 20.29 -8.86 -5.67
C GLY A 124 20.90 -7.65 -4.94
N PRO A 125 20.74 -6.45 -5.48
CA PRO A 125 21.14 -5.21 -4.82
C PRO A 125 20.26 -4.93 -3.60
N ALA A 126 20.66 -4.01 -2.75
CA ALA A 126 19.82 -3.56 -1.65
C ALA A 126 18.50 -3.00 -2.17
N PRO A 127 17.37 -3.23 -1.48
CA PRO A 127 16.05 -2.78 -1.96
C PRO A 127 15.98 -1.30 -2.36
N PRO A 128 16.61 -0.33 -1.64
CA PRO A 128 16.61 1.07 -2.06
C PRO A 128 17.46 1.34 -3.31
N GLU A 129 18.48 0.50 -3.60
CA GLU A 129 19.27 0.62 -4.82
C GLU A 129 18.51 0.12 -6.04
N TRP A 130 17.73 -0.95 -5.87
CA TRP A 130 16.88 -1.50 -6.92
C TRP A 130 15.68 -0.62 -7.21
N GLN A 131 14.99 -0.19 -6.15
CA GLN A 131 13.82 0.67 -6.19
C GLN A 131 14.17 2.02 -5.54
N PRO A 132 14.70 3.00 -6.31
CA PRO A 132 15.16 4.27 -5.74
C PRO A 132 14.04 5.31 -5.50
N THR A 133 12.83 5.08 -6.02
CA THR A 133 11.72 6.02 -5.81
C THR A 133 11.35 6.12 -4.33
N PRO A 134 11.36 7.32 -3.73
CA PRO A 134 11.01 7.48 -2.33
C PRO A 134 9.57 6.99 -2.05
N THR A 135 9.40 6.26 -0.96
CA THR A 135 8.07 5.84 -0.49
C THR A 135 7.31 7.01 0.13
N TYR A 136 6.00 6.90 0.27
CA TYR A 136 5.21 7.85 1.06
C TYR A 136 5.72 7.93 2.50
N PHE A 137 6.10 6.80 3.08
CA PHE A 137 6.56 6.70 4.47
C PHE A 137 7.91 7.40 4.69
N GLU A 138 8.83 7.35 3.73
CA GLU A 138 10.06 8.15 3.77
C GLU A 138 9.79 9.64 3.69
N ARG A 139 8.87 10.03 2.80
CA ARG A 139 8.48 11.44 2.65
C ARG A 139 7.82 11.98 3.92
N LEU A 140 6.96 11.20 4.56
CA LEU A 140 6.33 11.53 5.84
C LEU A 140 7.37 11.62 6.97
N ALA A 141 8.28 10.67 7.06
CA ALA A 141 9.34 10.68 8.06
C ALA A 141 10.25 11.90 7.92
N ALA A 142 10.52 12.36 6.71
CA ALA A 142 11.33 13.55 6.43
C ALA A 142 10.70 14.85 6.99
N VAL A 143 9.39 14.89 7.20
CA VAL A 143 8.68 16.01 7.82
C VAL A 143 8.19 15.72 9.25
N GLY A 144 8.71 14.65 9.87
CA GLY A 144 8.42 14.30 11.26
C GLY A 144 7.06 13.61 11.48
N VAL A 145 6.37 13.19 10.42
CA VAL A 145 5.11 12.46 10.53
C VAL A 145 5.39 10.98 10.65
N SER A 146 4.96 10.38 11.77
CA SER A 146 5.17 8.95 12.03
C SER A 146 4.16 8.10 11.25
N SER A 147 4.61 6.90 10.84
CA SER A 147 3.77 5.89 10.23
C SER A 147 4.16 4.49 10.70
N ALA A 148 3.20 3.56 10.68
CA ALA A 148 3.41 2.18 11.07
C ALA A 148 2.92 1.22 9.99
N VAL A 149 3.66 0.12 9.79
CA VAL A 149 3.26 -1.01 8.93
C VAL A 149 3.14 -2.25 9.78
N ILE A 150 1.95 -2.84 9.80
CA ILE A 150 1.63 -4.01 10.61
C ILE A 150 1.61 -5.24 9.70
N SER A 151 2.53 -6.15 9.91
CA SER A 151 2.61 -7.39 9.13
C SER A 151 3.36 -8.49 9.89
N PRO A 152 3.36 -9.75 9.44
CA PRO A 152 4.15 -10.81 10.07
C PRO A 152 5.62 -10.47 10.22
N ALA A 153 6.23 -10.90 11.34
CA ALA A 153 7.62 -10.60 11.66
C ALA A 153 8.61 -11.00 10.55
N ARG A 154 8.32 -12.09 9.82
CA ARG A 154 9.14 -12.55 8.69
C ARG A 154 9.26 -11.56 7.55
N PHE A 155 8.37 -10.57 7.46
CA PHE A 155 8.42 -9.53 6.43
C PHE A 155 9.22 -8.29 6.86
N ALA A 156 9.58 -8.20 8.14
CA ALA A 156 10.52 -7.17 8.60
C ALA A 156 11.86 -7.32 7.86
N GLY A 157 12.24 -6.31 7.11
CA GLY A 157 13.49 -6.35 6.34
C GLY A 157 13.48 -7.26 5.10
N SER A 158 12.32 -7.81 4.68
CA SER A 158 12.24 -8.49 3.39
C SER A 158 12.50 -7.53 2.23
N GLY A 159 12.94 -8.06 1.09
CA GLY A 159 13.22 -7.25 -0.10
C GLY A 159 12.06 -6.34 -0.48
N LEU A 160 10.84 -6.90 -0.55
CA LEU A 160 9.65 -6.13 -0.88
C LEU A 160 9.33 -5.05 0.17
N THR A 161 9.42 -5.37 1.47
CA THR A 161 9.18 -4.38 2.53
C THR A 161 10.20 -3.23 2.43
N GLY A 162 11.47 -3.55 2.21
CA GLY A 162 12.51 -2.55 2.00
C GLY A 162 12.36 -1.74 0.70
N ALA A 163 11.75 -2.30 -0.34
CA ALA A 163 11.48 -1.59 -1.58
C ALA A 163 10.23 -0.70 -1.50
N ALA A 164 9.15 -1.20 -0.89
CA ALA A 164 7.81 -0.61 -1.00
C ALA A 164 7.38 0.20 0.23
N LEU A 165 7.82 -0.17 1.43
CA LEU A 165 7.27 0.30 2.71
C LEU A 165 8.34 0.89 3.65
N ARG A 166 9.56 1.10 3.16
CA ARG A 166 10.65 1.71 3.95
C ARG A 166 10.27 3.12 4.41
N GLY A 167 10.75 3.49 5.58
CA GLY A 167 10.39 4.74 6.25
C GLY A 167 9.29 4.56 7.30
N ALA A 168 8.41 3.58 7.18
CA ALA A 168 7.47 3.23 8.22
C ALA A 168 8.10 2.35 9.30
N ARG A 169 7.64 2.49 10.53
CA ARG A 169 8.00 1.59 11.62
C ARG A 169 7.26 0.26 11.48
N HIS A 170 8.00 -0.83 11.39
CA HIS A 170 7.39 -2.17 11.31
C HIS A 170 6.89 -2.62 12.70
N VAL A 171 5.65 -3.06 12.75
CA VAL A 171 4.99 -3.62 13.94
C VAL A 171 4.64 -5.08 13.66
N PRO A 172 5.36 -6.04 14.25
CA PRO A 172 5.14 -7.45 13.97
C PRO A 172 3.81 -7.93 14.56
N ALA A 173 3.02 -8.64 13.74
CA ALA A 173 1.75 -9.25 14.15
C ALA A 173 1.43 -10.44 13.24
N GLU A 174 1.34 -11.64 13.81
CA GLU A 174 1.24 -12.87 13.04
C GLU A 174 -0.20 -13.18 12.63
N SER A 175 -1.10 -13.26 13.57
CA SER A 175 -2.51 -13.56 13.29
C SER A 175 -3.30 -12.32 12.90
N LEU A 176 -4.47 -12.51 12.30
CA LEU A 176 -5.38 -11.40 12.01
C LEU A 176 -5.80 -10.67 13.30
N SER A 177 -6.06 -11.40 14.37
CA SER A 177 -6.39 -10.84 15.69
C SER A 177 -5.26 -9.96 16.23
N ASP A 178 -3.99 -10.40 16.07
CA ASP A 178 -2.83 -9.62 16.50
C ASP A 178 -2.70 -8.34 15.68
N ARG A 179 -2.95 -8.41 14.38
CA ARG A 179 -2.93 -7.23 13.47
C ARG A 179 -4.00 -6.22 13.85
N VAL A 180 -5.23 -6.66 14.09
CA VAL A 180 -6.31 -5.79 14.56
C VAL A 180 -5.93 -5.13 15.89
N SER A 181 -5.41 -5.93 16.83
CA SER A 181 -4.98 -5.43 18.14
C SER A 181 -3.82 -4.43 18.02
N ALA A 182 -2.87 -4.69 17.12
CA ALA A 182 -1.76 -3.78 16.84
C ALA A 182 -2.26 -2.47 16.21
N ALA A 183 -3.14 -2.53 15.21
CA ALA A 183 -3.73 -1.34 14.58
C ALA A 183 -4.45 -0.46 15.60
N LEU A 184 -5.26 -1.06 16.46
CA LEU A 184 -5.96 -0.33 17.52
C LEU A 184 -5.00 0.32 18.53
N ARG A 185 -3.87 -0.33 18.85
CA ARG A 185 -2.84 0.28 19.72
C ARG A 185 -2.18 1.48 19.04
N GLU A 186 -1.83 1.37 17.75
CA GLU A 186 -1.23 2.46 16.98
C GLU A 186 -2.16 3.66 16.88
N LEU A 187 -3.42 3.43 16.54
CA LEU A 187 -4.43 4.50 16.49
C LEU A 187 -4.63 5.18 17.84
N ARG A 188 -4.69 4.41 18.95
CA ARG A 188 -4.78 4.98 20.31
C ARG A 188 -3.54 5.75 20.73
N ALA A 189 -2.38 5.38 20.19
CA ALA A 189 -1.13 6.12 20.41
C ALA A 189 -1.01 7.39 19.57
N GLY A 190 -1.97 7.67 18.70
CA GLY A 190 -1.99 8.84 17.84
C GLY A 190 -1.11 8.72 16.59
N THR A 191 -0.78 7.49 16.14
CA THR A 191 -0.03 7.29 14.89
C THR A 191 -0.87 7.76 13.71
N PRO A 192 -0.45 8.78 12.94
CA PRO A 192 -1.30 9.37 11.88
C PRO A 192 -1.61 8.41 10.74
N VAL A 193 -0.65 7.55 10.36
CA VAL A 193 -0.77 6.61 9.23
C VAL A 193 -0.41 5.21 9.68
N VAL A 194 -1.36 4.28 9.57
CA VAL A 194 -1.21 2.86 9.95
C VAL A 194 -1.54 1.97 8.78
#